data_b7a549a8954fba0307399de0db852629
#
_entry.id   b7a549a8954fba0307399de0db852629
#
_cell.length_a   1.000
_cell.length_b   1.000
_cell.length_c   1.000
_cell.angle_alpha   90.00
_cell.angle_beta   90.00
_cell.angle_gamma   90.00
#
_symmetry.space_group_name_H-M   'P 1'
#
loop_
_entity.id
_entity.type
_entity.pdbx_description
1 polymer ?
#
loop_
_entity_poly.entity_id
_entity_poly.type
_entity_poly.pdbx_seq_one_letter_code
_entity_poly.pdbx_strand_id
1 'polypeptide(L)'
;MLFDNCSLTPEQFLARHWQRKPLLIRQALPGFIPELDADDIAGLACDEMAESRLVTGSYPEHDWRLRYGPFKKQDFSRLPETGWTLLVQDVEKHLPAFAHWFDLTRFIPRWRIDDL
;
A
#
# COMPACT_ATOMS: atom_id res chain seq x y z
N MET A 1 17.64 -6.99 1.21
CA MET A 1 16.37 -7.64 1.68
C MET A 1 15.80 -6.87 2.86
N LEU A 2 14.54 -7.10 3.24
CA LEU A 2 13.87 -6.36 4.34
C LEU A 2 14.63 -6.41 5.69
N PHE A 3 15.43 -7.41 5.91
CA PHE A 3 16.15 -7.63 7.17
C PHE A 3 17.65 -7.26 7.12
N ASP A 4 18.14 -6.71 6.02
CA ASP A 4 19.57 -6.38 5.88
C ASP A 4 20.07 -5.37 6.91
N ASN A 5 19.18 -4.44 7.31
CA ASN A 5 19.44 -3.43 8.33
C ASN A 5 18.83 -3.77 9.71
N CYS A 6 18.56 -5.04 9.95
CA CYS A 6 17.93 -5.50 11.18
C CYS A 6 18.79 -6.60 11.80
N SER A 7 18.83 -6.66 13.14
CA SER A 7 19.48 -7.75 13.87
C SER A 7 18.73 -9.08 13.86
N LEU A 8 17.56 -9.13 13.23
CA LEU A 8 16.72 -10.32 13.13
C LEU A 8 16.85 -10.96 11.75
N THR A 9 16.84 -12.28 11.71
CA THR A 9 16.64 -13.01 10.45
C THR A 9 15.15 -13.20 10.14
N PRO A 10 14.78 -13.53 8.88
CA PRO A 10 13.41 -13.90 8.55
C PRO A 10 12.81 -14.97 9.46
N GLU A 11 13.58 -16.02 9.79
CA GLU A 11 13.14 -17.11 10.67
C GLU A 11 12.88 -16.60 12.09
N GLN A 12 13.75 -15.75 12.60
CA GLN A 12 13.57 -15.14 13.92
C GLN A 12 12.34 -14.20 13.95
N PHE A 13 12.10 -13.48 12.87
CA PHE A 13 10.89 -12.68 12.71
C PHE A 13 9.64 -13.57 12.74
N LEU A 14 9.60 -14.63 11.94
CA LEU A 14 8.49 -15.59 11.93
C LEU A 14 8.23 -16.22 13.30
N ALA A 15 9.30 -16.56 14.03
CA ALA A 15 9.17 -17.20 15.34
C ALA A 15 8.72 -16.25 16.45
N ARG A 16 9.12 -14.97 16.40
CA ARG A 16 9.00 -14.04 17.53
C ARG A 16 7.96 -12.94 17.31
N HIS A 17 7.71 -12.56 16.05
CA HIS A 17 6.88 -11.40 15.70
C HIS A 17 5.66 -11.76 14.87
N TRP A 18 5.81 -12.59 13.83
CA TRP A 18 4.74 -12.92 12.90
C TRP A 18 3.45 -13.37 13.63
N GLN A 19 2.36 -12.65 13.40
CA GLN A 19 1.05 -12.86 14.04
C GLN A 19 1.08 -12.81 15.60
N ARG A 20 2.08 -12.20 16.20
CA ARG A 20 2.25 -12.11 17.66
C ARG A 20 2.42 -10.68 18.16
N LYS A 21 3.32 -9.93 17.54
CA LYS A 21 3.61 -8.56 17.93
C LYS A 21 4.21 -7.75 16.78
N PRO A 22 3.98 -6.44 16.72
CA PRO A 22 4.54 -5.59 15.68
C PRO A 22 6.08 -5.51 15.78
N LEU A 23 6.70 -5.25 14.64
CA LEU A 23 8.13 -4.95 14.50
C LEU A 23 8.29 -3.76 13.58
N LEU A 24 9.01 -2.75 14.04
CA LEU A 24 9.43 -1.62 13.22
C LEU A 24 10.89 -1.82 12.81
N ILE A 25 11.15 -1.93 11.52
CA ILE A 25 12.48 -1.95 10.95
C ILE A 25 12.73 -0.62 10.26
N ARG A 26 13.54 0.23 10.86
CA ARG A 26 13.90 1.51 10.26
C ARG A 26 14.86 1.31 9.10
N GLN A 27 14.66 2.07 8.02
CA GLN A 27 15.47 1.97 6.80
C GLN A 27 15.57 0.52 6.26
N ALA A 28 14.46 -0.22 6.34
CA ALA A 28 14.40 -1.59 5.82
C ALA A 28 14.68 -1.65 4.30
N LEU A 29 14.37 -0.58 3.60
CA LEU A 29 14.59 -0.43 2.17
C LEU A 29 15.42 0.83 1.89
N PRO A 30 16.74 0.81 2.15
CA PRO A 30 17.59 1.95 1.88
C PRO A 30 17.61 2.24 0.36
N GLY A 31 17.46 3.51 0.00
CA GLY A 31 17.42 3.94 -1.40
C GLY A 31 16.11 3.61 -2.13
N PHE A 32 15.07 3.20 -1.39
CA PHE A 32 13.75 3.04 -1.98
C PHE A 32 13.24 4.38 -2.54
N ILE A 33 12.98 4.38 -3.84
CA ILE A 33 12.33 5.48 -4.54
C ILE A 33 11.03 4.89 -5.09
N PRO A 34 9.85 5.43 -4.71
CA PRO A 34 8.61 5.01 -5.32
C PRO A 34 8.66 5.22 -6.83
N GLU A 35 8.33 4.19 -7.59
CA GLU A 35 8.25 4.26 -9.07
C GLU A 35 6.90 4.84 -9.53
N LEU A 36 5.97 5.03 -8.60
CA LEU A 36 4.67 5.67 -8.79
C LEU A 36 4.58 6.95 -7.98
N ASP A 37 4.05 7.97 -8.58
CA ASP A 37 3.65 9.18 -7.88
C ASP A 37 2.14 9.22 -7.59
N ALA A 38 1.68 10.30 -6.95
CA ALA A 38 0.28 10.45 -6.59
C ALA A 38 -0.63 10.56 -7.83
N ASP A 39 -0.14 11.14 -8.92
CA ASP A 39 -0.91 11.29 -10.16
C ASP A 39 -1.07 9.96 -10.88
N ASP A 40 -0.07 9.08 -10.83
CA ASP A 40 -0.15 7.71 -11.36
C ASP A 40 -1.21 6.90 -10.62
N ILE A 41 -1.23 6.96 -9.30
CA ILE A 41 -2.22 6.27 -8.46
C ILE A 41 -3.63 6.83 -8.72
N ALA A 42 -3.77 8.15 -8.83
CA ALA A 42 -5.05 8.78 -9.18
C ALA A 42 -5.51 8.39 -10.59
N GLY A 43 -4.58 8.24 -11.53
CA GLY A 43 -4.85 7.73 -12.88
C GLY A 43 -5.39 6.31 -12.86
N LEU A 44 -4.77 5.39 -12.10
CA LEU A 44 -5.28 4.03 -11.91
C LEU A 44 -6.68 4.02 -11.29
N ALA A 45 -6.95 4.90 -10.33
CA ALA A 45 -8.26 4.99 -9.69
C ALA A 45 -9.38 5.47 -10.62
N CYS A 46 -9.04 5.99 -11.80
CA CYS A 46 -9.99 6.35 -12.86
C CYS A 46 -10.27 5.18 -13.83
N ASP A 47 -9.51 4.10 -13.76
CA ASP A 47 -9.68 2.93 -14.61
C ASP A 47 -10.82 2.06 -14.06
N GLU A 48 -11.73 1.65 -14.95
CA GLU A 48 -12.85 0.76 -14.61
C GLU A 48 -12.40 -0.65 -14.18
N MET A 49 -11.20 -1.06 -14.59
CA MET A 49 -10.65 -2.36 -14.25
C MET A 49 -9.90 -2.36 -12.91
N ALA A 50 -9.59 -1.18 -12.35
CA ALA A 50 -8.91 -1.06 -11.08
C ALA A 50 -9.91 -0.87 -9.92
N GLU A 51 -9.81 -1.73 -8.91
CA GLU A 51 -10.58 -1.51 -7.68
C GLU A 51 -9.95 -0.38 -6.88
N SER A 52 -10.74 0.66 -6.61
CA SER A 52 -10.28 1.82 -5.86
C SER A 52 -11.32 2.32 -4.86
N ARG A 53 -10.83 2.94 -3.79
CA ARG A 53 -11.63 3.48 -2.69
C ARG A 53 -11.09 4.82 -2.27
N LEU A 54 -11.97 5.77 -2.06
CA LEU A 54 -11.65 7.06 -1.47
C LEU A 54 -12.31 7.16 -0.11
N VAL A 55 -11.50 7.30 0.91
CA VAL A 55 -11.93 7.52 2.29
C VAL A 55 -11.73 8.99 2.61
N THR A 56 -12.76 9.68 3.06
CA THR A 56 -12.70 11.07 3.55
C THR A 56 -13.17 11.12 4.98
N GLY A 57 -12.69 12.08 5.75
CA GLY A 57 -13.06 12.26 7.15
C GLY A 57 -11.87 12.57 8.02
N SER A 58 -12.12 12.67 9.33
CA SER A 58 -11.08 13.02 10.28
C SER A 58 -11.23 12.26 11.61
N TYR A 59 -10.12 12.22 12.33
CA TYR A 59 -10.04 11.81 13.72
C TYR A 59 -9.77 13.08 14.57
N PRO A 60 -10.48 13.30 15.67
CA PRO A 60 -11.35 12.37 16.42
C PRO A 60 -12.84 12.40 16.05
N GLU A 61 -13.25 13.17 15.05
CA GLU A 61 -14.67 13.37 14.70
C GLU A 61 -15.37 12.09 14.23
N HIS A 62 -14.61 11.12 13.72
CA HIS A 62 -15.09 9.84 13.23
C HIS A 62 -16.19 9.96 12.15
N ASP A 63 -16.13 11.00 11.34
CA ASP A 63 -17.07 11.31 10.26
C ASP A 63 -16.68 10.65 8.93
N TRP A 64 -16.14 9.45 8.99
CA TRP A 64 -15.61 8.71 7.85
C TRP A 64 -16.66 8.47 6.77
N ARG A 65 -16.29 8.75 5.52
CA ARG A 65 -17.10 8.47 4.34
C ARG A 65 -16.27 7.66 3.36
N LEU A 66 -16.90 6.64 2.77
CA LEU A 66 -16.27 5.76 1.80
C LEU A 66 -16.98 5.89 0.45
N ARG A 67 -16.20 6.09 -0.59
CA ARG A 67 -16.65 6.04 -1.98
C ARG A 67 -15.82 5.02 -2.74
N TYR A 68 -16.47 4.28 -3.64
CA TYR A 68 -15.81 3.32 -4.53
C TYR A 68 -15.57 3.97 -5.90
N GLY A 69 -14.46 3.58 -6.56
CA GLY A 69 -14.20 3.93 -7.95
C GLY A 69 -15.12 3.20 -8.94
N PRO A 70 -14.92 3.41 -10.25
CA PRO A 70 -13.91 4.30 -10.82
C PRO A 70 -14.21 5.79 -10.56
N PHE A 71 -13.15 6.56 -10.38
CA PHE A 71 -13.25 8.00 -10.16
C PHE A 71 -13.07 8.77 -11.45
N LYS A 72 -13.41 10.07 -11.41
CA LYS A 72 -13.12 11.01 -12.45
C LYS A 72 -12.07 12.01 -11.97
N LYS A 73 -11.29 12.56 -12.88
CA LYS A 73 -10.28 13.58 -12.55
C LYS A 73 -10.84 14.74 -11.71
N GLN A 74 -12.10 15.09 -11.95
CA GLN A 74 -12.80 16.14 -11.18
C GLN A 74 -13.06 15.77 -9.72
N ASP A 75 -13.12 14.48 -9.39
CA ASP A 75 -13.31 14.05 -8.00
C ASP A 75 -12.10 14.44 -7.16
N PHE A 76 -10.90 14.33 -7.72
CA PHE A 76 -9.65 14.67 -7.03
C PHE A 76 -9.44 16.17 -6.91
N SER A 77 -9.80 16.96 -7.94
CA SER A 77 -9.65 18.41 -7.90
C SER A 77 -10.54 19.12 -6.86
N ARG A 78 -11.53 18.43 -6.33
CA ARG A 78 -12.45 18.92 -5.29
C ARG A 78 -12.09 18.48 -3.88
N LEU A 79 -11.03 17.67 -3.73
CA LEU A 79 -10.61 17.21 -2.42
C LEU A 79 -9.93 18.35 -1.63
N PRO A 80 -10.11 18.38 -0.31
CA PRO A 80 -9.36 19.30 0.54
C PRO A 80 -7.87 18.91 0.57
N GLU A 81 -7.03 19.76 1.13
CA GLU A 81 -5.59 19.47 1.28
C GLU A 81 -5.31 18.23 2.16
N THR A 82 -6.17 17.98 3.13
CA THR A 82 -6.01 16.89 4.12
C THR A 82 -7.34 16.21 4.42
N GLY A 83 -7.29 15.12 5.18
CA GLY A 83 -8.49 14.42 5.64
C GLY A 83 -9.07 13.45 4.60
N TRP A 84 -8.21 12.90 3.74
CA TRP A 84 -8.60 11.86 2.80
C TRP A 84 -7.46 10.90 2.48
N THR A 85 -7.84 9.72 2.03
CA THR A 85 -6.92 8.70 1.56
C THR A 85 -7.51 8.00 0.34
N LEU A 86 -6.70 7.83 -0.70
CA LEU A 86 -7.03 7.02 -1.86
C LEU A 86 -6.32 5.68 -1.76
N LEU A 87 -7.08 4.59 -1.92
CA LEU A 87 -6.55 3.24 -1.99
C LEU A 87 -6.84 2.68 -3.38
N VAL A 88 -5.83 2.10 -4.00
CA VAL A 88 -5.94 1.34 -5.25
C VAL A 88 -5.40 -0.05 -4.99
N GLN A 89 -6.19 -1.08 -5.26
CA GLN A 89 -5.83 -2.47 -5.02
C GLN A 89 -5.21 -3.10 -6.27
N ASP A 90 -4.45 -4.19 -6.06
CA ASP A 90 -3.90 -5.01 -7.14
C ASP A 90 -3.05 -4.22 -8.13
N VAL A 91 -2.27 -3.25 -7.66
CA VAL A 91 -1.44 -2.38 -8.52
C VAL A 91 -0.54 -3.21 -9.43
N GLU A 92 0.00 -4.31 -8.94
CA GLU A 92 0.85 -5.22 -9.72
C GLU A 92 0.12 -5.92 -10.88
N LYS A 93 -1.20 -6.04 -10.83
CA LYS A 93 -2.00 -6.59 -11.93
C LYS A 93 -2.13 -5.58 -13.08
N HIS A 94 -2.17 -4.29 -12.76
CA HIS A 94 -2.23 -3.21 -13.74
C HIS A 94 -0.84 -2.79 -14.23
N LEU A 95 0.15 -2.88 -13.35
CA LEU A 95 1.54 -2.51 -13.58
C LEU A 95 2.47 -3.68 -13.20
N PRO A 96 2.65 -4.67 -14.08
CA PRO A 96 3.41 -5.90 -13.77
C PRO A 96 4.85 -5.66 -13.31
N ALA A 97 5.44 -4.50 -13.65
CA ALA A 97 6.76 -4.12 -13.15
C ALA A 97 6.84 -4.10 -11.62
N PHE A 98 5.72 -3.90 -10.94
CA PHE A 98 5.65 -3.88 -9.46
C PHE A 98 5.62 -5.27 -8.83
N ALA A 99 5.39 -6.32 -9.59
CA ALA A 99 5.33 -7.68 -9.05
C ALA A 99 6.62 -8.12 -8.33
N HIS A 100 7.77 -7.50 -8.65
CA HIS A 100 9.06 -7.78 -7.98
C HIS A 100 9.04 -7.40 -6.48
N TRP A 101 8.15 -6.50 -6.06
CA TRP A 101 8.00 -6.14 -4.64
C TRP A 101 7.62 -7.32 -3.76
N PHE A 102 6.90 -8.30 -4.31
CA PHE A 102 6.60 -9.53 -3.60
C PHE A 102 7.85 -10.34 -3.24
N ASP A 103 8.97 -10.13 -3.94
CA ASP A 103 10.23 -10.80 -3.65
C ASP A 103 10.78 -10.40 -2.27
N LEU A 104 10.42 -9.23 -1.77
CA LEU A 104 10.80 -8.78 -0.43
C LEU A 104 10.17 -9.62 0.68
N THR A 105 9.08 -10.31 0.37
CA THR A 105 8.28 -11.09 1.31
C THR A 105 8.37 -12.60 1.06
N ARG A 106 9.36 -13.09 0.30
CA ARG A 106 9.54 -14.52 -0.04
C ARG A 106 9.67 -15.46 1.17
N PHE A 107 9.97 -14.94 2.36
CA PHE A 107 10.00 -15.70 3.60
C PHE A 107 8.60 -16.04 4.14
N ILE A 108 7.55 -15.50 3.52
CA ILE A 108 6.14 -15.80 3.79
C ILE A 108 5.58 -16.55 2.57
N PRO A 109 4.75 -17.58 2.76
CA PRO A 109 4.07 -18.23 1.65
C PRO A 109 3.27 -17.26 0.80
N ARG A 110 3.42 -17.30 -0.53
CA ARG A 110 2.82 -16.33 -1.47
C ARG A 110 1.30 -16.19 -1.31
N TRP A 111 0.62 -17.28 -0.97
CA TRP A 111 -0.83 -17.29 -0.75
C TRP A 111 -1.27 -16.52 0.52
N ARG A 112 -0.32 -16.07 1.35
CA ARG A 112 -0.59 -15.21 2.51
C ARG A 112 -0.46 -13.71 2.19
N ILE A 113 -0.07 -13.39 0.99
CA ILE A 113 0.08 -12.03 0.51
C ILE A 113 -1.04 -11.79 -0.49
N ASP A 114 -1.84 -10.79 -0.24
CA ASP A 114 -3.02 -10.48 -1.03
C ASP A 114 -2.63 -9.66 -2.28
N ASP A 115 -2.37 -8.38 -2.11
CA ASP A 115 -2.10 -7.44 -3.19
C ASP A 115 -1.05 -6.36 -2.78
N LEU A 116 -0.73 -5.52 -3.74
CA LEU A 116 0.04 -4.27 -3.54
C LEU A 116 -0.88 -3.08 -3.64
#